data_d2e5ebc656f4f3e953250a2e6a036ba1
#
_entry.id   d2e5ebc656f4f3e953250a2e6a036ba1
#
_cell.length_a   1.000
_cell.length_b   1.000
_cell.length_c   1.000
_cell.angle_alpha   90.00
_cell.angle_beta   90.00
_cell.angle_gamma   90.00
#
_symmetry.space_group_name_H-M   'P 1'
#
loop_
_entity.id
_entity.type
_entity.pdbx_description
1 polymer ?
#
loop_
_entity_poly.entity_id
_entity_poly.type
_entity_poly.pdbx_seq_one_letter_code
_entity_poly.pdbx_strand_id
1 'polypeptide(L)'
;MNYVKPNHGTTTLGFIFEHGIVIAVDSRASQGPYVSSQTVKKVIEINPFLLGTMAGGAADCQFWQRNLGIQCRLHELENGKRITVRAASKLLANTLYSYKGRGLSMGTMVAGWDLNGPGLYYVDSEGTR
;
A
#
# COMPACT_ATOMS: atom_id res chain seq x y z
N MET A 1 29.66 3.25 -10.83
CA MET A 1 28.21 3.52 -10.97
C MET A 1 27.65 4.04 -9.67
N ASN A 2 27.16 5.25 -9.72
CA ASN A 2 26.54 5.83 -8.52
C ASN A 2 25.17 5.18 -8.33
N TYR A 3 25.17 4.18 -7.51
CA TYR A 3 23.94 3.51 -7.15
C TYR A 3 23.33 4.16 -5.92
N VAL A 4 22.23 4.86 -6.15
CA VAL A 4 21.47 5.43 -5.03
C VAL A 4 20.48 4.35 -4.57
N LYS A 5 20.74 3.78 -3.42
CA LYS A 5 19.79 2.87 -2.80
C LYS A 5 18.53 3.64 -2.43
N PRO A 6 17.35 3.21 -2.87
CA PRO A 6 16.11 3.78 -2.36
C PRO A 6 16.07 3.62 -0.85
N ASN A 7 15.40 4.54 -0.18
CA ASN A 7 15.15 4.41 1.25
C ASN A 7 14.30 3.18 1.48
N HIS A 8 14.93 2.14 1.96
CA HIS A 8 14.26 0.91 2.35
C HIS A 8 14.75 0.55 3.74
N GLY A 9 14.44 -0.55 4.22
CA GLY A 9 14.69 -0.95 5.60
C GLY A 9 13.38 -0.95 6.36
N THR A 10 12.29 -0.92 5.61
CA THR A 10 10.98 -1.07 6.17
C THR A 10 10.71 -2.55 6.39
N THR A 11 10.39 -2.89 7.61
CA THR A 11 9.90 -4.21 7.95
C THR A 11 8.38 -4.11 8.09
N THR A 12 7.68 -4.87 7.28
CA THR A 12 6.23 -4.97 7.38
C THR A 12 5.84 -6.43 7.47
N LEU A 13 4.85 -6.70 8.29
CA LEU A 13 4.33 -8.04 8.49
C LEU A 13 2.81 -7.98 8.42
N GLY A 14 2.22 -8.91 7.71
CA GLY A 14 0.77 -9.00 7.65
C GLY A 14 0.33 -10.45 7.52
N PHE A 15 -0.74 -10.80 8.20
CA PHE A 15 -1.34 -12.12 8.06
C PHE A 15 -2.83 -12.08 8.38
N ILE A 16 -3.54 -13.03 7.81
CA ILE A 16 -4.97 -13.24 8.08
C ILE A 16 -5.10 -14.33 9.12
N PHE A 17 -5.98 -14.13 10.08
CA PHE A 17 -6.33 -15.14 11.05
C PHE A 17 -7.85 -15.26 11.13
N GLU A 18 -8.36 -16.14 11.98
CA GLU A 18 -9.79 -16.47 12.01
C GLU A 18 -10.70 -15.23 12.21
N HIS A 19 -10.25 -14.27 13.00
CA HIS A 19 -11.07 -13.12 13.36
C HIS A 19 -10.70 -11.82 12.64
N GLY A 20 -9.76 -11.85 11.71
CA GLY A 20 -9.38 -10.63 11.02
C GLY A 20 -7.99 -10.67 10.43
N ILE A 21 -7.34 -9.50 10.42
CA ILE A 21 -6.03 -9.30 9.83
C ILE A 21 -5.16 -8.55 10.84
N VAL A 22 -3.93 -8.99 10.98
CA VAL A 22 -2.92 -8.28 11.76
C VAL A 22 -1.90 -7.69 10.80
N ILE A 23 -1.66 -6.39 10.94
CA ILE A 23 -0.60 -5.68 10.21
C ILE A 23 0.33 -5.09 11.25
N ALA A 24 1.62 -5.33 11.09
CA ALA A 24 2.65 -4.74 11.94
C ALA A 24 3.71 -4.09 11.07
N VAL A 25 4.06 -2.87 11.40
CA VAL A 25 5.05 -2.09 10.68
C VAL A 25 5.99 -1.43 11.68
N ASP A 26 7.21 -1.12 11.24
CA ASP A 26 8.07 -0.25 12.03
C ASP A 26 7.74 1.22 11.72
N SER A 27 8.37 2.14 12.42
CA SER A 27 8.12 3.58 12.25
C SER A 27 9.37 4.37 11.89
N ARG A 28 10.43 3.67 11.49
CA ARG A 28 11.71 4.29 11.21
C ARG A 28 11.87 4.55 9.73
N ALA A 29 12.32 5.75 9.39
CA ALA A 29 12.75 6.10 8.04
C ALA A 29 14.24 6.44 8.09
N SER A 30 15.01 5.86 7.19
CA SER A 30 16.45 6.09 7.09
C SER A 30 16.80 6.53 5.68
N GLN A 31 17.86 7.32 5.58
CA GLN A 31 18.46 7.68 4.31
C GLN A 31 19.95 7.37 4.40
N GLY A 32 20.36 6.27 3.82
CA GLY A 32 21.72 5.75 4.00
C GLY A 32 22.00 5.45 5.47
N PRO A 33 23.12 5.93 6.04
CA PRO A 33 23.44 5.73 7.44
C PRO A 33 22.65 6.64 8.39
N TYR A 34 21.85 7.58 7.86
CA TYR A 34 21.15 8.56 8.66
C TYR A 34 19.70 8.15 8.86
N VAL A 35 19.23 8.33 10.09
CA VAL A 35 17.82 8.19 10.41
C VAL A 35 17.15 9.53 10.19
N SER A 36 16.31 9.64 9.17
CA SER A 36 15.60 10.88 8.88
C SER A 36 14.38 11.09 9.79
N SER A 37 13.78 10.00 10.26
CA SER A 37 12.66 10.07 11.19
C SER A 37 12.50 8.74 11.91
N GLN A 38 12.05 8.79 13.16
CA GLN A 38 11.72 7.61 13.95
C GLN A 38 10.21 7.45 14.18
N THR A 39 9.42 8.35 13.59
CA THR A 39 7.97 8.41 13.82
C THR A 39 7.18 8.46 12.52
N VAL A 40 7.67 7.79 11.48
CA VAL A 40 6.97 7.74 10.20
C VAL A 40 5.78 6.80 10.32
N LYS A 41 4.63 7.29 9.90
CA LYS A 41 3.41 6.49 9.86
C LYS A 41 3.42 5.66 8.57
N LYS A 42 3.62 4.37 8.69
CA LYS A 42 3.73 3.45 7.55
C LYS A 42 2.46 2.67 7.26
N VAL A 43 1.41 2.91 8.02
CA VAL A 43 0.07 2.40 7.73
C VAL A 43 -0.77 3.57 7.28
N ILE A 44 -1.39 3.44 6.11
CA ILE A 44 -2.22 4.47 5.51
C ILE A 44 -3.65 3.96 5.45
N GLU A 45 -4.57 4.73 6.00
CA GLU A 45 -5.99 4.44 5.88
C GLU A 45 -6.47 4.88 4.49
N ILE A 46 -6.78 3.91 3.64
CA ILE A 46 -7.30 4.18 2.29
C ILE A 46 -8.77 4.58 2.40
N ASN A 47 -9.53 3.82 3.17
CA ASN A 47 -10.89 4.16 3.58
C ASN A 47 -11.17 3.41 4.89
N PRO A 48 -12.37 3.58 5.53
CA PRO A 48 -12.64 2.94 6.82
C PRO A 48 -12.51 1.43 6.84
N PHE A 49 -12.46 0.77 5.69
CA PHE A 49 -12.42 -0.67 5.57
C PHE A 49 -11.17 -1.19 4.85
N LEU A 50 -10.28 -0.29 4.44
CA LEU A 50 -9.05 -0.64 3.71
C LEU A 50 -7.87 0.11 4.30
N LEU A 51 -6.81 -0.65 4.56
CA LEU A 51 -5.52 -0.10 4.98
C LEU A 51 -4.45 -0.46 3.96
N GLY A 52 -3.46 0.39 3.84
CA GLY A 52 -2.27 0.10 3.06
C GLY A 52 -1.02 0.31 3.89
N THR A 53 0.02 -0.44 3.59
CA THR A 53 1.33 -0.25 4.21
C THR A 53 2.26 0.46 3.24
N MET A 54 3.34 1.03 3.75
CA MET A 54 4.35 1.69 2.95
C MET A 54 5.67 0.93 3.01
N ALA A 55 6.23 0.65 1.83
CA ALA A 55 7.60 0.17 1.69
C ALA A 55 8.17 0.75 0.40
N GLY A 56 9.40 1.22 0.44
CA GLY A 56 10.01 1.91 -0.68
C GLY A 56 9.85 3.42 -0.59
N GLY A 57 9.61 4.09 -1.70
CA GLY A 57 9.46 5.54 -1.73
C GLY A 57 8.22 6.01 -0.99
N ALA A 58 8.42 6.69 0.13
CA ALA A 58 7.30 7.12 0.98
C ALA A 58 6.32 8.04 0.22
N ALA A 59 6.86 8.96 -0.57
CA ALA A 59 6.03 9.88 -1.35
C ALA A 59 5.18 9.15 -2.38
N ASP A 60 5.76 8.16 -3.06
CA ASP A 60 5.04 7.34 -4.02
C ASP A 60 3.92 6.55 -3.36
N CYS A 61 4.22 5.92 -2.22
CA CYS A 61 3.22 5.15 -1.48
C CYS A 61 2.05 6.03 -1.06
N GLN A 62 2.32 7.21 -0.50
CA GLN A 62 1.27 8.11 -0.07
C GLN A 62 0.42 8.59 -1.25
N PHE A 63 1.06 8.99 -2.33
CA PHE A 63 0.37 9.49 -3.51
C PHE A 63 -0.59 8.43 -4.09
N TRP A 64 -0.08 7.24 -4.33
CA TRP A 64 -0.87 6.19 -4.96
C TRP A 64 -1.96 5.64 -4.04
N GLN A 65 -1.72 5.63 -2.73
CA GLN A 65 -2.73 5.18 -1.79
C GLN A 65 -3.86 6.21 -1.64
N ARG A 66 -3.54 7.50 -1.68
CA ARG A 66 -4.57 8.54 -1.72
C ARG A 66 -5.38 8.46 -3.01
N ASN A 67 -4.71 8.25 -4.13
CA ASN A 67 -5.37 8.07 -5.42
C ASN A 67 -6.31 6.86 -5.39
N LEU A 68 -5.85 5.75 -4.81
CA LEU A 68 -6.69 4.57 -4.63
C LEU A 68 -7.92 4.87 -3.78
N GLY A 69 -7.77 5.66 -2.73
CA GLY A 69 -8.90 6.08 -1.89
C GLY A 69 -9.96 6.82 -2.68
N ILE A 70 -9.54 7.73 -3.54
CA ILE A 70 -10.46 8.47 -4.42
C ILE A 70 -11.17 7.52 -5.39
N GLN A 71 -10.44 6.59 -5.99
CA GLN A 71 -11.04 5.61 -6.91
C GLN A 71 -12.02 4.69 -6.20
N CYS A 72 -11.72 4.27 -4.98
CA CYS A 72 -12.63 3.46 -4.18
C CYS A 72 -13.92 4.22 -3.86
N ARG A 73 -13.80 5.51 -3.54
CA ARG A 73 -14.97 6.34 -3.27
C ARG A 73 -15.85 6.50 -4.52
N LEU A 74 -15.23 6.73 -5.68
CA LEU A 74 -15.96 6.81 -6.94
C LEU A 74 -16.69 5.50 -7.26
N HIS A 75 -16.02 4.37 -7.04
CA HIS A 75 -16.64 3.06 -7.23
C HIS A 75 -17.88 2.88 -6.34
N GLU A 76 -17.78 3.27 -5.08
CA GLU A 76 -18.88 3.18 -4.15
C GLU A 76 -20.06 4.05 -4.58
N LEU A 77 -19.77 5.27 -5.05
CA LEU A 77 -20.81 6.21 -5.52
C LEU A 77 -21.49 5.70 -6.80
N GLU A 78 -20.73 5.09 -7.69
CA GLU A 78 -21.28 4.59 -8.96
C GLU A 78 -22.06 3.29 -8.79
N ASN A 79 -21.64 2.43 -7.89
CA ASN A 79 -22.20 1.08 -7.75
C ASN A 79 -23.09 0.89 -6.54
N GLY A 80 -23.15 1.87 -5.66
CA GLY A 80 -23.98 1.81 -4.45
C GLY A 80 -23.48 0.86 -3.37
N LYS A 81 -22.29 0.29 -3.52
CA LYS A 81 -21.68 -0.59 -2.54
C LYS A 81 -20.17 -0.47 -2.56
N ARG A 82 -19.54 -0.84 -1.43
CA ARG A 82 -18.09 -0.74 -1.29
C ARG A 82 -17.38 -1.66 -2.25
N ILE A 83 -16.20 -1.20 -2.69
CA ILE A 83 -15.29 -2.02 -3.48
C ILE A 83 -14.73 -3.16 -2.61
N THR A 84 -14.49 -4.31 -3.20
CA THR A 84 -13.85 -5.42 -2.50
C THR A 84 -12.35 -5.14 -2.33
N VAL A 85 -11.74 -5.80 -1.35
CA VAL A 85 -10.29 -5.69 -1.13
C VAL A 85 -9.53 -6.16 -2.38
N ARG A 86 -9.99 -7.24 -2.97
CA ARG A 86 -9.40 -7.79 -4.20
C ARG A 86 -9.46 -6.79 -5.35
N ALA A 87 -10.62 -6.17 -5.57
CA ALA A 87 -10.79 -5.21 -6.65
C ALA A 87 -9.94 -3.96 -6.41
N ALA A 88 -9.88 -3.48 -5.18
CA ALA A 88 -9.05 -2.33 -4.81
C ALA A 88 -7.57 -2.61 -5.09
N SER A 89 -7.07 -3.78 -4.68
CA SER A 89 -5.70 -4.17 -4.92
C SER A 89 -5.39 -4.28 -6.41
N LYS A 90 -6.35 -4.75 -7.20
CA LYS A 90 -6.20 -4.84 -8.65
C LYS A 90 -6.15 -3.46 -9.31
N LEU A 91 -6.97 -2.53 -8.86
CA LEU A 91 -6.91 -1.14 -9.35
C LEU A 91 -5.52 -0.55 -9.11
N LEU A 92 -4.99 -0.74 -7.92
CA LEU A 92 -3.66 -0.25 -7.59
C LEU A 92 -2.60 -0.94 -8.46
N ALA A 93 -2.67 -2.26 -8.59
CA ALA A 93 -1.72 -3.02 -9.41
C ALA A 93 -1.75 -2.56 -10.87
N ASN A 94 -2.92 -2.36 -11.43
CA ASN A 94 -3.07 -1.89 -12.82
C ASN A 94 -2.50 -0.49 -12.99
N THR A 95 -2.75 0.39 -12.03
CA THR A 95 -2.22 1.75 -12.04
C THR A 95 -0.70 1.73 -12.00
N LEU A 96 -0.11 0.97 -11.10
CA LEU A 96 1.34 0.88 -10.99
C LEU A 96 1.97 0.24 -12.22
N TYR A 97 1.32 -0.75 -12.79
CA TYR A 97 1.79 -1.39 -14.01
C TYR A 97 1.91 -0.39 -15.16
N SER A 98 0.98 0.55 -15.28
CA SER A 98 1.02 1.57 -16.32
C SER A 98 2.19 2.55 -16.16
N TYR A 99 2.78 2.62 -14.96
CA TYR A 99 3.96 3.44 -14.67
C TYR A 99 5.25 2.62 -14.55
N LYS A 100 5.20 1.35 -14.90
CA LYS A 100 6.37 0.47 -14.87
C LYS A 100 7.48 1.05 -15.73
N GLY A 101 8.70 1.04 -15.19
CA GLY A 101 9.87 1.56 -15.88
C GLY A 101 10.10 3.05 -15.73
N ARG A 102 9.27 3.76 -14.96
CA ARG A 102 9.39 5.21 -14.76
C ARG A 102 9.97 5.59 -13.41
N GLY A 103 10.71 4.68 -12.78
CA GLY A 103 11.39 4.97 -11.53
C GLY A 103 10.55 4.85 -10.27
N LEU A 104 9.35 4.30 -10.36
CA LEU A 104 8.57 4.00 -9.17
C LEU A 104 9.22 2.88 -8.40
N SER A 105 9.32 3.07 -7.09
CA SER A 105 9.81 2.05 -6.17
C SER A 105 8.88 1.99 -4.98
N MET A 106 7.97 1.06 -5.00
CA MET A 106 7.07 0.84 -3.87
C MET A 106 6.63 -0.61 -3.79
N GLY A 107 6.40 -1.04 -2.58
CA GLY A 107 5.70 -2.27 -2.28
C GLY A 107 4.70 -1.95 -1.17
N THR A 108 3.53 -2.46 -1.29
CA THR A 108 2.47 -2.18 -0.32
C THR A 108 1.60 -3.40 -0.11
N MET A 109 1.17 -3.59 1.12
CA MET A 109 0.09 -4.52 1.39
C MET A 109 -1.21 -3.73 1.42
N VAL A 110 -2.24 -4.28 0.79
CA VAL A 110 -3.61 -3.75 0.86
C VAL A 110 -4.41 -4.77 1.66
N ALA A 111 -4.94 -4.32 2.77
CA ALA A 111 -5.66 -5.16 3.71
C ALA A 111 -7.01 -4.56 4.04
N GLY A 112 -8.01 -5.39 4.21
CA GLY A 112 -9.32 -4.91 4.57
C GLY A 112 -10.35 -6.00 4.76
N TRP A 113 -11.57 -5.58 4.91
CA TRP A 113 -12.71 -6.47 5.12
C TRP A 113 -13.84 -6.08 4.17
N ASP A 114 -14.39 -7.04 3.47
CA ASP A 114 -15.51 -6.84 2.57
C ASP A 114 -16.54 -7.96 2.71
N LEU A 115 -17.47 -8.04 1.78
CA LEU A 115 -18.53 -9.06 1.79
C LEU A 115 -17.99 -10.49 1.78
N ASN A 116 -16.77 -10.68 1.29
CA ASN A 116 -16.12 -11.98 1.23
C ASN A 116 -15.27 -12.28 2.47
N GLY A 117 -15.23 -11.36 3.44
CA GLY A 117 -14.43 -11.47 4.64
C GLY A 117 -13.11 -10.71 4.55
N PRO A 118 -12.10 -11.11 5.33
CA PRO A 118 -10.81 -10.44 5.32
C PRO A 118 -10.04 -10.70 4.03
N GLY A 119 -9.35 -9.69 3.54
CA GLY A 119 -8.49 -9.79 2.37
C GLY A 119 -7.14 -9.13 2.62
N LEU A 120 -6.08 -9.74 2.11
CA LEU A 120 -4.72 -9.24 2.22
C LEU A 120 -3.99 -9.51 0.90
N TYR A 121 -3.51 -8.45 0.27
CA TYR A 121 -2.80 -8.54 -1.02
C TYR A 121 -1.53 -7.71 -0.96
N TYR A 122 -0.47 -8.23 -1.55
CA TYR A 122 0.76 -7.49 -1.76
C TYR A 122 0.78 -6.97 -3.20
N VAL A 123 1.12 -5.69 -3.35
CA VAL A 123 1.22 -5.03 -4.66
C VAL A 123 2.56 -4.32 -4.72
N ASP A 124 3.28 -4.48 -5.82
CA ASP A 124 4.58 -3.83 -6.01
C ASP A 124 4.57 -2.87 -7.21
N SER A 125 5.68 -2.17 -7.38
CA SER A 125 5.83 -1.16 -8.43
C SER A 125 5.84 -1.73 -9.85
N GLU A 126 5.90 -3.04 -9.99
CA GLU A 126 5.81 -3.72 -11.29
C GLU A 126 4.40 -4.18 -11.62
N GLY A 127 3.44 -3.85 -10.76
CA GLY A 127 2.06 -4.26 -10.95
C GLY A 127 1.78 -5.71 -10.55
N THR A 128 2.72 -6.37 -9.91
CA THR A 128 2.52 -7.72 -9.38
C THR A 128 1.65 -7.64 -8.12
N ARG A 129 0.80 -8.64 -7.96
CA ARG A 129 -0.15 -8.65 -6.86
C ARG A 129 -0.10 -9.98 -6.10
#